data_3ab85b31e3526f33d2925a0ad13309db
#
_entry.id   3ab85b31e3526f33d2925a0ad13309db
#
_cell.length_a   1.000
_cell.length_b   1.000
_cell.length_c   1.000
_cell.angle_alpha   90.00
_cell.angle_beta   90.00
_cell.angle_gamma   90.00
#
_symmetry.space_group_name_H-M   'P 1'
#
loop_
_entity.id
_entity.type
_entity.pdbx_description
1 polymer ?
#
loop_
_entity_poly.entity_id
_entity_poly.type
_entity_poly.pdbx_seq_one_letter_code
_entity_poly.pdbx_strand_id
1 'polypeptide(L)'
;FVHTSMDSLTDDLAGLEALGVDLVVIDTPPAITETIQTVIAVSDLVAIPTRPSPHDLRAAGATVELVEAAGKPLVFVLNAATRRARITGEAAIALSQHGTVAPTTIHQRTDFAASMIDGRTVMELAKAQKSAQEMAELWTYLASRISGDRQTFLGAHAAARPAKAPVVPTRTVGAVG
;
A
#
# COMPACT_ATOMS: atom_id res chain seq x y z
N PHE A 1 0.88 15.22 1.37
CA PHE A 1 0.67 14.78 -0.02
C PHE A 1 1.56 15.59 -0.94
N VAL A 2 2.26 14.90 -1.84
CA VAL A 2 3.02 15.50 -2.94
C VAL A 2 2.38 15.02 -4.23
N HIS A 3 2.08 15.94 -5.15
CA HIS A 3 1.68 15.60 -6.50
C HIS A 3 2.92 15.51 -7.36
N THR A 4 3.11 14.42 -8.05
CA THR A 4 4.22 14.21 -8.99
C THR A 4 3.70 13.86 -10.37
N SER A 5 4.52 14.08 -11.38
CA SER A 5 4.30 13.57 -12.74
C SER A 5 5.22 12.37 -13.00
N MET A 6 4.95 11.63 -14.06
CA MET A 6 5.84 10.50 -14.42
C MET A 6 7.25 10.96 -14.79
N ASP A 7 7.37 12.14 -15.38
CA ASP A 7 8.66 12.71 -15.79
C ASP A 7 9.51 13.13 -14.59
N SER A 8 8.88 13.53 -13.48
CA SER A 8 9.56 13.99 -12.26
C SER A 8 9.63 12.93 -11.16
N LEU A 9 8.95 11.79 -11.29
CA LEU A 9 8.83 10.79 -10.23
C LEU A 9 10.16 10.36 -9.63
N THR A 10 11.15 10.06 -10.47
CA THR A 10 12.47 9.59 -10.01
C THR A 10 13.22 10.69 -9.26
N ASP A 11 13.17 11.92 -9.77
CA ASP A 11 13.83 13.07 -9.15
C ASP A 11 13.14 13.44 -7.84
N ASP A 12 11.81 13.38 -7.79
CA ASP A 12 11.03 13.63 -6.57
C ASP A 12 11.32 12.58 -5.50
N LEU A 13 11.44 11.30 -5.86
CA LEU A 13 11.83 10.24 -4.94
C LEU A 13 13.23 10.46 -4.38
N ALA A 14 14.20 10.81 -5.23
CA ALA A 14 15.56 11.13 -4.80
C ALA A 14 15.59 12.37 -3.88
N GLY A 15 14.77 13.38 -4.18
CA GLY A 15 14.61 14.57 -3.33
C GLY A 15 14.02 14.22 -1.95
N LEU A 16 13.02 13.36 -1.89
CA LEU A 16 12.42 12.89 -0.63
C LEU A 16 13.42 12.07 0.20
N GLU A 17 14.20 11.20 -0.44
CA GLU A 17 15.26 10.45 0.22
C GLU A 17 16.32 11.39 0.82
N ALA A 18 16.75 12.41 0.08
CA ALA A 18 17.70 13.42 0.55
C ALA A 18 17.16 14.23 1.76
N LEU A 19 15.84 14.39 1.87
CA LEU A 19 15.16 15.00 3.01
C LEU A 19 15.00 14.04 4.20
N GLY A 20 15.42 12.78 4.09
CA GLY A 20 15.34 11.78 5.14
C GLY A 20 13.95 11.13 5.27
N VAL A 21 13.19 11.08 4.20
CA VAL A 21 11.91 10.35 4.15
C VAL A 21 12.21 8.86 4.04
N ASP A 22 11.74 8.07 5.00
CA ASP A 22 12.02 6.63 5.08
C ASP A 22 11.03 5.79 4.25
N LEU A 23 9.83 6.31 3.98
CA LEU A 23 8.79 5.62 3.25
C LEU A 23 7.98 6.56 2.36
N VAL A 24 7.75 6.13 1.14
CA VAL A 24 6.84 6.78 0.19
C VAL A 24 5.75 5.79 -0.21
N VAL A 25 4.49 6.21 -0.14
CA VAL A 25 3.36 5.46 -0.69
C VAL A 25 2.91 6.15 -1.96
N ILE A 26 2.97 5.43 -3.09
CA ILE A 26 2.57 5.95 -4.40
C ILE A 26 1.17 5.43 -4.71
N ASP A 27 0.18 6.33 -4.76
CA ASP A 27 -1.17 6.02 -5.22
C ASP A 27 -1.29 6.25 -6.71
N THR A 28 -1.82 5.26 -7.44
CA THR A 28 -1.90 5.28 -8.90
C THR A 28 -3.34 5.38 -9.37
N PRO A 29 -3.60 6.06 -10.52
CA PRO A 29 -4.93 6.02 -11.14
C PRO A 29 -5.32 4.60 -11.54
N PRO A 30 -6.62 4.29 -11.63
CA PRO A 30 -7.14 2.94 -11.87
C PRO A 30 -6.96 2.43 -13.32
N ALA A 31 -6.16 3.10 -14.15
CA ALA A 31 -5.94 2.71 -15.53
C ALA A 31 -4.60 2.01 -15.72
N ILE A 32 -4.58 0.88 -16.43
CA ILE A 32 -3.34 0.21 -16.85
C ILE A 32 -2.75 1.02 -18.00
N THR A 33 -1.74 1.81 -17.70
CA THR A 33 -1.04 2.68 -18.64
C THR A 33 0.48 2.47 -18.48
N GLU A 34 1.27 3.03 -19.37
CA GLU A 34 2.73 3.11 -19.24
C GLU A 34 3.15 3.70 -17.88
N THR A 35 2.32 4.60 -17.34
CA THR A 35 2.44 5.18 -16.00
C THR A 35 2.59 4.12 -14.91
N ILE A 36 1.77 3.07 -14.92
CA ILE A 36 1.82 2.00 -13.91
C ILE A 36 3.14 1.23 -13.99
N GLN A 37 3.66 0.96 -15.18
CA GLN A 37 4.93 0.27 -15.35
C GLN A 37 6.09 1.05 -14.75
N THR A 38 6.12 2.38 -14.95
CA THR A 38 7.12 3.25 -14.33
C THR A 38 7.05 3.22 -12.80
N VAL A 39 5.85 3.30 -12.23
CA VAL A 39 5.65 3.22 -10.77
C VAL A 39 6.07 1.86 -10.22
N ILE A 40 5.69 0.76 -10.89
CA ILE A 40 6.09 -0.59 -10.49
C ILE A 40 7.62 -0.71 -10.51
N ALA A 41 8.29 -0.19 -11.54
CA ALA A 41 9.74 -0.29 -11.68
C ALA A 41 10.50 0.37 -10.53
N VAL A 42 10.02 1.47 -9.98
CA VAL A 42 10.66 2.18 -8.86
C VAL A 42 10.20 1.71 -7.48
N SER A 43 9.17 0.86 -7.41
CA SER A 43 8.61 0.37 -6.13
C SER A 43 9.44 -0.76 -5.54
N ASP A 44 9.58 -0.79 -4.21
CA ASP A 44 10.17 -1.91 -3.46
C ASP A 44 9.14 -3.01 -3.19
N LEU A 45 7.86 -2.64 -3.06
CA LEU A 45 6.75 -3.56 -2.84
C LEU A 45 5.49 -3.03 -3.53
N VAL A 46 4.79 -3.89 -4.25
CA VAL A 46 3.49 -3.57 -4.85
C VAL A 46 2.37 -4.18 -4.02
N ALA A 47 1.53 -3.34 -3.41
CA ALA A 47 0.33 -3.77 -2.71
C ALA A 47 -0.87 -3.69 -3.66
N ILE A 48 -1.61 -4.79 -3.83
CA ILE A 48 -2.76 -4.89 -4.73
C ILE A 48 -4.03 -5.08 -3.89
N PRO A 49 -4.75 -4.00 -3.54
CA PRO A 49 -6.02 -4.12 -2.83
C PRO A 49 -7.09 -4.70 -3.76
N THR A 50 -7.69 -5.82 -3.34
CA THR A 50 -8.64 -6.56 -4.16
C THR A 50 -9.89 -6.88 -3.35
N ARG A 51 -11.07 -6.55 -3.85
CA ARG A 51 -12.33 -6.98 -3.24
C ARG A 51 -12.56 -8.45 -3.53
N PRO A 52 -13.23 -9.18 -2.61
CA PRO A 52 -13.62 -10.57 -2.86
C PRO A 52 -14.80 -10.63 -3.84
N SER A 53 -14.52 -10.33 -5.10
CA SER A 53 -15.51 -10.41 -6.18
C SER A 53 -14.86 -10.96 -7.45
N PRO A 54 -15.60 -11.70 -8.31
CA PRO A 54 -15.05 -12.24 -9.56
C PRO A 54 -14.52 -11.15 -10.51
N HIS A 55 -15.13 -9.95 -10.47
CA HIS A 55 -14.70 -8.83 -11.30
C HIS A 55 -13.36 -8.26 -10.85
N ASP A 56 -13.21 -8.01 -9.54
CA ASP A 56 -11.97 -7.46 -8.98
C ASP A 56 -10.82 -8.47 -9.09
N LEU A 57 -11.09 -9.76 -8.87
CA LEU A 57 -10.09 -10.83 -9.05
C LEU A 57 -9.58 -10.87 -10.50
N ARG A 58 -10.48 -10.75 -11.48
CA ARG A 58 -10.09 -10.72 -12.89
C ARG A 58 -9.30 -9.46 -13.23
N ALA A 59 -9.71 -8.30 -12.71
CA ALA A 59 -9.03 -7.03 -12.94
C ALA A 59 -7.60 -7.01 -12.36
N ALA A 60 -7.37 -7.70 -11.24
CA ALA A 60 -6.05 -7.81 -10.64
C ALA A 60 -5.04 -8.53 -11.55
N GLY A 61 -5.48 -9.46 -12.42
CA GLY A 61 -4.61 -10.28 -13.26
C GLY A 61 -3.65 -9.47 -14.12
N ALA A 62 -4.16 -8.44 -14.78
CA ALA A 62 -3.32 -7.59 -15.64
C ALA A 62 -2.24 -6.81 -14.85
N THR A 63 -2.53 -6.39 -13.61
CA THR A 63 -1.52 -5.78 -12.73
C THR A 63 -0.49 -6.81 -12.29
N VAL A 64 -0.92 -8.03 -11.98
CA VAL A 64 -0.01 -9.14 -11.63
C VAL A 64 1.00 -9.40 -12.74
N GLU A 65 0.55 -9.53 -14.00
CA GLU A 65 1.42 -9.74 -15.14
C GLU A 65 2.51 -8.65 -15.27
N LEU A 66 2.14 -7.38 -15.03
CA LEU A 66 3.09 -6.27 -15.06
C LEU A 66 4.11 -6.34 -13.91
N VAL A 67 3.67 -6.69 -12.70
CA VAL A 67 4.55 -6.80 -11.53
C VAL A 67 5.51 -7.97 -11.68
N GLU A 68 5.02 -9.12 -12.17
CA GLU A 68 5.84 -10.30 -12.46
C GLU A 68 6.87 -9.99 -13.55
N ALA A 69 6.46 -9.34 -14.64
CA ALA A 69 7.37 -8.93 -15.72
C ALA A 69 8.46 -7.97 -15.24
N ALA A 70 8.16 -7.12 -14.25
CA ALA A 70 9.12 -6.22 -13.63
C ALA A 70 9.99 -6.91 -12.55
N GLY A 71 9.71 -8.16 -12.19
CA GLY A 71 10.43 -8.90 -11.15
C GLY A 71 10.26 -8.30 -9.75
N LYS A 72 9.13 -7.64 -9.48
CA LYS A 72 8.89 -6.95 -8.21
C LYS A 72 8.07 -7.81 -7.25
N PRO A 73 8.33 -7.72 -5.92
CA PRO A 73 7.51 -8.39 -4.94
C PRO A 73 6.11 -7.77 -4.90
N LEU A 74 5.09 -8.63 -4.78
CA LEU A 74 3.70 -8.18 -4.63
C LEU A 74 3.04 -8.79 -3.39
N VAL A 75 2.03 -8.08 -2.88
CA VAL A 75 1.15 -8.53 -1.81
C VAL A 75 -0.28 -8.17 -2.15
N PHE A 76 -1.15 -9.17 -2.19
CA PHE A 76 -2.59 -8.93 -2.26
C PHE A 76 -3.14 -8.55 -0.88
N VAL A 77 -4.02 -7.55 -0.85
CA VAL A 77 -4.75 -7.15 0.34
C VAL A 77 -6.24 -7.35 0.08
N LEU A 78 -6.86 -8.30 0.77
CA LEU A 78 -8.32 -8.44 0.71
C LEU A 78 -8.97 -7.22 1.34
N ASN A 79 -9.64 -6.43 0.50
CA ASN A 79 -10.22 -5.14 0.87
C ASN A 79 -11.73 -5.14 0.75
N ALA A 80 -12.39 -4.35 1.57
CA ALA A 80 -13.85 -4.19 1.60
C ALA A 80 -14.60 -5.55 1.65
N ALA A 81 -14.05 -6.52 2.36
CA ALA A 81 -14.62 -7.85 2.48
C ALA A 81 -15.86 -7.86 3.37
N THR A 82 -16.86 -8.60 2.98
CA THR A 82 -18.04 -8.85 3.83
C THR A 82 -17.69 -9.87 4.90
N ARG A 83 -17.98 -9.55 6.15
CA ARG A 83 -17.68 -10.44 7.30
C ARG A 83 -18.38 -11.80 7.13
N ARG A 84 -17.64 -12.87 7.39
CA ARG A 84 -18.11 -14.27 7.33
C ARG A 84 -18.64 -14.70 5.95
N ALA A 85 -18.35 -13.96 4.91
CA ALA A 85 -18.73 -14.36 3.56
C ALA A 85 -17.75 -15.43 3.02
N ARG A 86 -18.31 -16.53 2.51
CA ARG A 86 -17.52 -17.65 1.94
C ARG A 86 -16.62 -17.18 0.80
N ILE A 87 -17.11 -16.26 -0.02
CA ILE A 87 -16.38 -15.70 -1.14
C ILE A 87 -15.04 -15.03 -0.74
N THR A 88 -14.90 -14.56 0.52
CA THR A 88 -13.64 -13.99 1.01
C THR A 88 -12.55 -15.05 1.09
N GLY A 89 -12.87 -16.23 1.61
CA GLY A 89 -11.93 -17.35 1.64
C GLY A 89 -11.58 -17.89 0.25
N GLU A 90 -12.58 -17.99 -0.63
CA GLU A 90 -12.39 -18.40 -2.02
C GLU A 90 -11.49 -17.41 -2.78
N ALA A 91 -11.68 -16.10 -2.57
CA ALA A 91 -10.81 -15.06 -3.14
C ALA A 91 -9.37 -15.16 -2.61
N ALA A 92 -9.18 -15.40 -1.30
CA ALA A 92 -7.85 -15.61 -0.74
C ALA A 92 -7.12 -16.78 -1.39
N ILE A 93 -7.81 -17.91 -1.56
CA ILE A 93 -7.25 -19.12 -2.23
C ILE A 93 -6.89 -18.80 -3.68
N ALA A 94 -7.77 -18.15 -4.43
CA ALA A 94 -7.51 -17.78 -5.82
C ALA A 94 -6.30 -16.85 -5.96
N LEU A 95 -6.21 -15.80 -5.14
CA LEU A 95 -5.10 -14.85 -5.16
C LEU A 95 -3.78 -15.49 -4.72
N SER A 96 -3.81 -16.45 -3.79
CA SER A 96 -2.60 -17.14 -3.31
C SER A 96 -1.89 -17.97 -4.38
N GLN A 97 -2.56 -18.27 -5.49
CA GLN A 97 -1.97 -18.94 -6.65
C GLN A 97 -1.09 -18.00 -7.49
N HIS A 98 -1.26 -16.69 -7.32
CA HIS A 98 -0.57 -15.66 -8.08
C HIS A 98 0.40 -14.83 -7.22
N GLY A 99 0.41 -15.02 -5.92
CA GLY A 99 1.33 -14.29 -5.04
C GLY A 99 0.93 -14.34 -3.57
N THR A 100 1.64 -13.60 -2.77
CA THR A 100 1.39 -13.54 -1.33
C THR A 100 0.11 -12.77 -1.03
N VAL A 101 -0.74 -13.33 -0.16
CA VAL A 101 -1.94 -12.64 0.37
C VAL A 101 -1.64 -12.19 1.80
N ALA A 102 -1.91 -10.93 2.10
CA ALA A 102 -1.76 -10.41 3.46
C ALA A 102 -2.65 -11.19 4.44
N PRO A 103 -2.17 -11.51 5.64
CA PRO A 103 -2.94 -12.28 6.63
C PRO A 103 -4.15 -11.50 7.17
N THR A 104 -4.08 -10.17 7.11
CA THR A 104 -5.15 -9.28 7.58
C THR A 104 -6.10 -8.93 6.45
N THR A 105 -7.39 -9.16 6.67
CA THR A 105 -8.46 -8.76 5.77
C THR A 105 -9.08 -7.45 6.24
N ILE A 106 -9.19 -6.47 5.35
CA ILE A 106 -9.88 -5.20 5.62
C ILE A 106 -11.36 -5.39 5.30
N HIS A 107 -12.20 -5.33 6.33
CA HIS A 107 -13.63 -5.52 6.16
C HIS A 107 -14.36 -4.22 5.78
N GLN A 108 -15.42 -4.37 5.01
CA GLN A 108 -16.34 -3.26 4.70
C GLN A 108 -16.96 -2.72 5.99
N ARG A 109 -16.71 -1.44 6.28
CA ARG A 109 -17.30 -0.72 7.42
C ARG A 109 -17.57 0.74 7.08
N THR A 110 -18.58 1.30 7.71
CA THR A 110 -18.92 2.72 7.58
C THR A 110 -17.87 3.64 8.19
N ASP A 111 -17.03 3.13 9.11
CA ASP A 111 -15.97 3.88 9.75
C ASP A 111 -14.98 4.49 8.74
N PHE A 112 -14.67 3.76 7.66
CA PHE A 112 -13.77 4.25 6.62
C PHE A 112 -14.35 5.47 5.90
N ALA A 113 -15.64 5.43 5.52
CA ALA A 113 -16.29 6.57 4.90
C ALA A 113 -16.48 7.73 5.91
N ALA A 114 -16.85 7.40 7.15
CA ALA A 114 -17.05 8.41 8.19
C ALA A 114 -15.77 9.17 8.55
N SER A 115 -14.61 8.51 8.57
CA SER A 115 -13.34 9.18 8.85
C SER A 115 -12.97 10.22 7.80
N MET A 116 -13.34 9.99 6.55
CA MET A 116 -12.98 10.87 5.43
C MET A 116 -13.81 12.16 5.37
N ILE A 117 -14.93 12.25 6.12
CA ILE A 117 -15.80 13.45 6.12
C ILE A 117 -15.02 14.70 6.56
N ASP A 118 -14.11 14.55 7.50
CA ASP A 118 -13.28 15.62 8.05
C ASP A 118 -11.78 15.41 7.80
N GLY A 119 -11.42 14.53 6.89
CA GLY A 119 -10.05 14.25 6.48
C GLY A 119 -9.24 13.40 7.47
N ARG A 120 -9.89 12.78 8.46
CA ARG A 120 -9.24 11.86 9.40
C ARG A 120 -9.13 10.46 8.81
N THR A 121 -8.32 9.64 9.45
CA THR A 121 -8.24 8.19 9.22
C THR A 121 -9.02 7.43 10.29
N VAL A 122 -9.30 6.16 10.06
CA VAL A 122 -9.93 5.30 11.08
C VAL A 122 -9.10 5.16 12.36
N MET A 123 -7.78 5.40 12.27
CA MET A 123 -6.87 5.39 13.43
C MET A 123 -7.13 6.55 14.41
N GLU A 124 -7.75 7.62 13.92
CA GLU A 124 -8.03 8.83 14.68
C GLU A 124 -9.47 8.88 15.20
N LEU A 125 -10.29 7.88 14.86
CA LEU A 125 -11.68 7.78 15.32
C LEU A 125 -11.77 6.90 16.58
N ALA A 126 -12.16 7.48 17.72
CA ALA A 126 -12.29 6.78 19.00
C ALA A 126 -13.21 5.54 18.97
N LYS A 127 -14.20 5.52 18.08
CA LYS A 127 -15.19 4.43 17.95
C LYS A 127 -14.82 3.38 16.91
N ALA A 128 -13.79 3.60 16.09
CA ALA A 128 -13.43 2.74 14.95
C ALA A 128 -12.40 1.65 15.32
N GLN A 129 -12.43 1.14 16.55
CA GLN A 129 -11.39 0.23 17.09
C GLN A 129 -11.07 -0.97 16.19
N LYS A 130 -12.09 -1.63 15.60
CA LYS A 130 -11.86 -2.79 14.74
C LYS A 130 -11.26 -2.42 13.39
N SER A 131 -11.68 -1.31 12.82
CA SER A 131 -11.14 -0.79 11.55
C SER A 131 -9.69 -0.34 11.76
N ALA A 132 -9.42 0.36 12.87
CA ALA A 132 -8.08 0.79 13.26
C ALA A 132 -7.14 -0.41 13.51
N GLN A 133 -7.62 -1.45 14.20
CA GLN A 133 -6.86 -2.66 14.44
C GLN A 133 -6.47 -3.37 13.14
N GLU A 134 -7.42 -3.57 12.21
CA GLU A 134 -7.14 -4.19 10.91
C GLU A 134 -6.09 -3.38 10.12
N MET A 135 -6.19 -2.05 10.14
CA MET A 135 -5.19 -1.20 9.48
C MET A 135 -3.82 -1.28 10.14
N ALA A 136 -3.76 -1.31 11.48
CA ALA A 136 -2.50 -1.45 12.21
C ALA A 136 -1.82 -2.81 11.95
N GLU A 137 -2.60 -3.89 11.94
CA GLU A 137 -2.10 -5.23 11.62
C GLU A 137 -1.59 -5.31 10.17
N LEU A 138 -2.36 -4.78 9.21
CA LEU A 138 -1.94 -4.70 7.81
C LEU A 138 -0.64 -3.90 7.67
N TRP A 139 -0.56 -2.74 8.33
CA TRP A 139 0.64 -1.91 8.32
C TRP A 139 1.86 -2.67 8.86
N THR A 140 1.70 -3.33 10.01
CA THR A 140 2.78 -4.13 10.63
C THR A 140 3.29 -5.20 9.67
N TYR A 141 2.38 -5.87 8.97
CA TYR A 141 2.73 -6.87 7.98
C TYR A 141 3.48 -6.28 6.79
N LEU A 142 2.95 -5.21 6.16
CA LEU A 142 3.58 -4.56 5.01
C LEU A 142 4.96 -3.99 5.37
N ALA A 143 5.09 -3.34 6.52
CA ALA A 143 6.37 -2.82 7.01
C ALA A 143 7.42 -3.92 7.20
N SER A 144 7.01 -5.09 7.70
CA SER A 144 7.91 -6.24 7.84
C SER A 144 8.38 -6.78 6.48
N ARG A 145 7.53 -6.74 5.46
CA ARG A 145 7.88 -7.16 4.10
C ARG A 145 8.91 -6.22 3.48
N ILE A 146 8.67 -4.92 3.56
CA ILE A 146 9.60 -3.89 3.04
C ILE A 146 10.96 -3.98 3.75
N SER A 147 10.97 -4.15 5.08
CA SER A 147 12.20 -4.25 5.86
C SER A 147 12.97 -5.56 5.60
N GLY A 148 12.26 -6.66 5.41
CA GLY A 148 12.85 -7.97 5.10
C GLY A 148 13.56 -7.99 3.75
N ASP A 149 12.97 -7.39 2.75
CA ASP A 149 13.57 -7.28 1.42
C ASP A 149 14.78 -6.33 1.42
N ARG A 150 14.74 -5.22 2.20
CA ARG A 150 15.92 -4.35 2.41
C ARG A 150 17.08 -5.08 3.08
N GLN A 151 16.85 -5.97 4.03
CA GLN A 151 17.93 -6.77 4.67
C GLN A 151 18.58 -7.75 3.69
N THR A 152 17.84 -8.28 2.76
CA THR A 152 18.37 -9.17 1.71
C THR A 152 19.22 -8.38 0.70
N PHE A 153 18.86 -7.12 0.41
CA PHE A 153 19.63 -6.21 -0.45
C PHE A 153 20.80 -5.52 0.29
N LEU A 154 20.65 -5.19 1.57
CA LEU A 154 21.66 -4.50 2.38
C LEU A 154 22.69 -5.44 3.01
N GLY A 155 22.50 -6.75 2.92
CA GLY A 155 23.52 -7.77 3.28
C GLY A 155 24.81 -7.67 2.43
N ALA A 156 24.81 -6.80 1.41
CA ALA A 156 26.01 -6.49 0.60
C ALA A 156 26.67 -5.14 0.95
N HIS A 157 25.96 -4.20 1.57
CA HIS A 157 26.52 -2.88 1.91
C HIS A 157 25.72 -2.24 3.05
N ALA A 158 26.15 -2.29 4.30
CA ALA A 158 25.99 -1.17 5.19
C ALA A 158 26.44 -1.36 6.62
N ALA A 159 27.08 -0.34 7.13
CA ALA A 159 27.29 -0.04 8.53
C ALA A 159 26.04 0.67 9.10
N ALA A 160 25.66 0.32 10.32
CA ALA A 160 24.45 0.75 11.01
C ALA A 160 24.34 2.27 11.21
N ARG A 161 23.13 2.81 10.97
CA ARG A 161 22.68 4.10 11.54
C ARG A 161 21.57 3.84 12.55
N PRO A 162 21.57 4.48 13.72
CA PRO A 162 20.52 4.30 14.72
C PRO A 162 19.21 4.97 14.28
N ALA A 163 18.09 4.29 14.54
CA ALA A 163 16.74 4.76 14.25
C ALA A 163 16.41 6.04 15.04
N LYS A 164 16.01 7.07 14.33
CA LYS A 164 15.42 8.29 14.89
C LYS A 164 13.91 8.21 14.69
N ALA A 165 13.15 8.45 15.75
CA ALA A 165 11.69 8.38 15.74
C ALA A 165 11.07 9.34 14.71
N PRO A 166 9.95 8.96 14.04
CA PRO A 166 9.36 9.77 12.99
C PRO A 166 8.69 11.02 13.57
N VAL A 167 9.15 12.18 13.12
CA VAL A 167 8.40 13.44 13.25
C VAL A 167 7.53 13.58 12.02
N VAL A 168 6.21 13.47 12.19
CA VAL A 168 5.23 13.74 11.14
C VAL A 168 5.04 15.25 11.05
N PRO A 169 5.43 15.93 9.98
CA PRO A 169 5.08 17.33 9.81
C PRO A 169 3.65 17.43 9.26
N THR A 170 2.73 17.82 10.13
CA THR A 170 1.39 18.31 9.72
C THR A 170 1.56 19.64 9.02
N ARG A 171 1.40 19.69 7.72
CA ARG A 171 1.31 20.96 7.00
C ARG A 171 -0.08 21.05 6.37
N THR A 172 -0.93 21.82 7.01
CA THR A 172 -2.23 22.30 6.49
C THR A 172 -1.96 23.23 5.32
N VAL A 173 -2.45 22.92 4.13
CA VAL A 173 -2.50 23.87 3.03
C VAL A 173 -3.95 24.30 2.86
N GLY A 174 -4.17 25.59 3.03
CA GLY A 174 -5.47 26.23 2.97
C GLY A 174 -6.09 26.17 1.59
N ALA A 175 -7.42 26.21 1.59
CA ALA A 175 -8.28 26.38 0.44
C ALA A 175 -7.93 27.65 -0.32
N VAL A 176 -7.87 27.54 -1.65
CA VAL A 176 -7.97 28.67 -2.56
C VAL A 176 -9.25 28.46 -3.36
N GLY A 177 -10.09 29.48 -3.37
CA GLY A 177 -11.40 29.57 -3.95
C GLY A 177 -11.49 29.43 -5.48
#